data_a5d1b5ee42bb6bcf437bc039c7a2f675
#
_entry.id   a5d1b5ee42bb6bcf437bc039c7a2f675
#
_cell.length_a   1.000
_cell.length_b   1.000
_cell.length_c   1.000
_cell.angle_alpha   90.00
_cell.angle_beta   90.00
_cell.angle_gamma   90.00
#
_symmetry.space_group_name_H-M   'P 1'
#
loop_
_entity.id
_entity.type
_entity.pdbx_description
1 polymer ?
#
loop_
_entity_poly.entity_id
_entity_poly.type
_entity_poly.pdbx_seq_one_letter_code
_entity_poly.pdbx_strand_id
1 'polypeptide(L)'
;LSDAPILDFINVRTTGTLPVSLLNFTGGLRQSNIQLNWSTATEQNSKYFDILKSTNGENFYSIGTVNAAGNSTEQKNYFHADHQPAKGLNYYKLKLVDADGSYTYSKVVLIKNEEKANQLTLVAQTNNSIKVSATSSTTEKATIMLLGLDGKTLYKQNVLLNNGANFIDIPASMVKGNIAIIALTTSKGVSTIKVMQ
;
A
#
# COMPACT_ATOMS: atom_id res chain seq x y z
N LEU A 1 44.11 19.93 62.47
CA LEU A 1 43.79 18.63 61.89
C LEU A 1 42.38 18.75 61.29
N SER A 2 42.34 18.94 59.98
CA SER A 2 41.15 19.14 59.19
C SER A 2 40.68 17.80 58.65
N ASP A 3 39.50 17.36 59.08
CA ASP A 3 38.80 16.24 58.47
C ASP A 3 38.19 16.75 57.13
N ALA A 4 38.68 16.26 56.03
CA ALA A 4 38.07 16.43 54.72
C ALA A 4 36.90 15.47 54.58
N PRO A 5 35.73 15.91 54.08
CA PRO A 5 34.61 14.99 53.87
C PRO A 5 34.92 14.03 52.75
N ILE A 6 34.69 12.73 53.04
CA ILE A 6 34.71 11.66 52.05
C ILE A 6 33.55 11.90 51.10
N LEU A 7 33.86 12.25 49.87
CA LEU A 7 32.89 12.27 48.79
C LEU A 7 32.48 10.83 48.45
N ASP A 8 31.34 10.43 48.96
CA ASP A 8 30.69 9.18 48.58
C ASP A 8 30.25 9.33 47.11
N PHE A 9 30.97 8.69 46.21
CA PHE A 9 30.55 8.57 44.82
C PHE A 9 29.35 7.63 44.77
N ILE A 10 28.15 8.23 44.78
CA ILE A 10 26.93 7.51 44.44
C ILE A 10 27.10 7.07 42.99
N ASN A 11 27.50 5.83 42.79
CA ASN A 11 27.41 5.17 41.49
C ASN A 11 25.90 5.02 41.16
N VAL A 12 25.32 6.05 40.53
CA VAL A 12 24.04 5.92 39.86
C VAL A 12 24.29 5.00 38.69
N ARG A 13 24.12 3.70 38.91
CA ARG A 13 23.91 2.75 37.82
C ARG A 13 22.58 3.12 37.21
N THR A 14 22.57 3.92 36.16
CA THR A 14 21.47 3.95 35.23
C THR A 14 21.40 2.56 34.62
N THR A 15 20.57 1.69 35.17
CA THR A 15 20.12 0.49 34.48
C THR A 15 19.25 0.94 33.31
N GLY A 16 19.89 1.48 32.30
CA GLY A 16 19.23 1.75 31.02
C GLY A 16 18.78 0.40 30.49
N THR A 17 17.50 0.11 30.63
CA THR A 17 16.88 -0.97 29.87
C THR A 17 17.16 -0.67 28.39
N LEU A 18 17.86 -1.57 27.69
CA LEU A 18 18.02 -1.43 26.26
C LEU A 18 16.62 -1.49 25.64
N PRO A 19 16.20 -0.45 24.91
CA PRO A 19 14.88 -0.44 24.31
C PRO A 19 14.73 -1.61 23.33
N VAL A 20 13.48 -1.99 23.04
CA VAL A 20 13.16 -2.98 21.99
C VAL A 20 13.99 -2.74 20.75
N SER A 21 14.76 -3.74 20.36
CA SER A 21 15.55 -3.69 19.14
C SER A 21 14.67 -4.08 17.95
N LEU A 22 14.03 -3.08 17.32
CA LEU A 22 13.25 -3.26 16.10
C LEU A 22 14.19 -3.51 14.92
N LEU A 23 14.09 -4.68 14.27
CA LEU A 23 14.88 -5.03 13.10
C LEU A 23 14.32 -4.43 11.82
N ASN A 24 13.01 -4.54 11.64
CA ASN A 24 12.31 -3.99 10.49
C ASN A 24 10.89 -3.57 10.84
N PHE A 25 10.33 -2.69 10.04
CA PHE A 25 8.92 -2.39 9.96
C PHE A 25 8.59 -2.09 8.51
N THR A 26 7.69 -2.89 7.94
CA THR A 26 7.32 -2.86 6.52
C THR A 26 5.83 -3.00 6.36
N GLY A 27 5.32 -2.70 5.19
CA GLY A 27 3.92 -2.93 4.86
C GLY A 27 3.70 -3.02 3.36
N GLY A 28 2.53 -3.52 2.98
CA GLY A 28 2.14 -3.63 1.58
C GLY A 28 0.65 -3.83 1.40
N LEU A 29 0.16 -3.38 0.25
CA LEU A 29 -1.22 -3.60 -0.15
C LEU A 29 -1.43 -5.08 -0.50
N ARG A 30 -2.46 -5.69 0.11
CA ARG A 30 -2.90 -7.06 -0.13
C ARG A 30 -4.40 -7.04 -0.42
N GLN A 31 -4.74 -7.18 -1.69
CA GLN A 31 -6.11 -6.98 -2.15
C GLN A 31 -6.63 -5.58 -1.75
N SER A 32 -7.58 -5.49 -0.85
CA SER A 32 -8.16 -4.24 -0.33
C SER A 32 -7.61 -3.79 1.03
N ASN A 33 -6.70 -4.56 1.64
CA ASN A 33 -6.15 -4.33 2.97
C ASN A 33 -4.67 -3.93 2.88
N ILE A 34 -4.17 -3.19 3.87
CA ILE A 34 -2.74 -3.00 4.04
C ILE A 34 -2.26 -3.92 5.17
N GLN A 35 -1.35 -4.83 4.85
CA GLN A 35 -0.70 -5.67 5.84
C GLN A 35 0.61 -5.05 6.27
N LEU A 36 0.75 -4.82 7.57
CA LEU A 36 1.95 -4.35 8.24
C LEU A 36 2.65 -5.53 8.90
N ASN A 37 3.99 -5.58 8.78
CA ASN A 37 4.80 -6.62 9.38
C ASN A 37 6.02 -5.98 10.04
N TRP A 38 6.40 -6.49 11.19
CA TRP A 38 7.63 -6.08 11.87
C TRP A 38 8.27 -7.23 12.63
N SER A 39 9.53 -7.06 12.95
CA SER A 39 10.25 -8.01 13.78
C SER A 39 11.17 -7.29 14.76
N THR A 40 11.37 -7.92 15.90
CA THR A 40 12.30 -7.49 16.94
C THR A 40 13.45 -8.49 17.04
N ALA A 41 14.66 -8.02 17.32
CA ALA A 41 15.80 -8.90 17.64
C ALA A 41 15.70 -9.39 19.07
N THR A 42 15.44 -8.45 19.98
CA THR A 42 15.29 -8.69 21.42
C THR A 42 14.20 -7.81 21.97
N GLU A 43 13.56 -8.25 23.03
CA GLU A 43 12.59 -7.46 23.79
C GLU A 43 12.95 -7.51 25.26
N GLN A 44 12.80 -6.38 25.94
CA GLN A 44 12.99 -6.28 27.38
C GLN A 44 11.92 -5.34 27.96
N ASN A 45 11.13 -5.86 28.89
CA ASN A 45 10.02 -5.14 29.51
C ASN A 45 8.97 -4.59 28.55
N SER A 46 8.91 -5.13 27.33
CA SER A 46 8.00 -4.67 26.27
C SER A 46 6.57 -5.08 26.57
N LYS A 47 5.63 -4.15 26.46
CA LYS A 47 4.23 -4.41 26.76
C LYS A 47 3.40 -4.66 25.51
N TYR A 48 3.40 -3.71 24.59
CA TYR A 48 2.68 -3.83 23.33
C TYR A 48 3.22 -2.86 22.28
N PHE A 49 2.86 -3.13 21.05
CA PHE A 49 3.01 -2.23 19.89
C PHE A 49 1.65 -1.58 19.62
N ASP A 50 1.60 -0.25 19.57
CA ASP A 50 0.43 0.50 19.13
C ASP A 50 0.64 0.91 17.67
N ILE A 51 -0.25 0.50 16.80
CA ILE A 51 -0.17 0.73 15.37
C ILE A 51 -0.84 2.06 15.07
N LEU A 52 -0.05 3.03 14.67
CA LEU A 52 -0.50 4.39 14.40
C LEU A 52 -0.59 4.61 12.88
N LYS A 53 -1.71 5.18 12.44
CA LYS A 53 -2.01 5.53 11.06
C LYS A 53 -2.23 7.02 10.89
N SER A 54 -1.85 7.54 9.72
CA SER A 54 -2.14 8.90 9.26
C SER A 54 -2.40 8.92 7.77
N THR A 55 -3.20 9.88 7.29
CA THR A 55 -3.44 10.14 5.86
C THR A 55 -2.69 11.38 5.35
N ASN A 56 -2.12 12.18 6.25
CA ASN A 56 -1.38 13.41 5.91
C ASN A 56 0.09 13.38 6.37
N GLY A 57 0.53 12.30 7.07
CA GLY A 57 1.88 12.17 7.60
C GLY A 57 2.16 12.93 8.91
N GLU A 58 1.20 13.69 9.41
CA GLU A 58 1.33 14.54 10.60
C GLU A 58 0.46 14.04 11.75
N ASN A 59 -0.84 13.92 11.53
CA ASN A 59 -1.80 13.55 12.54
C ASN A 59 -1.99 12.02 12.56
N PHE A 60 -1.38 11.37 13.55
CA PHE A 60 -1.45 9.93 13.73
C PHE A 60 -2.46 9.54 14.79
N TYR A 61 -3.25 8.49 14.50
CA TYR A 61 -4.20 7.87 15.43
C TYR A 61 -4.01 6.36 15.48
N SER A 62 -4.36 5.75 16.61
CA SER A 62 -4.26 4.31 16.80
C SER A 62 -5.33 3.58 16.00
N ILE A 63 -4.91 2.49 15.32
CA ILE A 63 -5.81 1.58 14.60
C ILE A 63 -5.81 0.17 15.20
N GLY A 64 -5.02 -0.07 16.24
CA GLY A 64 -4.96 -1.33 16.96
C GLY A 64 -3.67 -1.50 17.73
N THR A 65 -3.66 -2.51 18.58
CA THR A 65 -2.50 -2.89 19.38
C THR A 65 -2.17 -4.36 19.18
N VAL A 66 -0.89 -4.71 19.31
CA VAL A 66 -0.40 -6.10 19.30
C VAL A 66 0.48 -6.28 20.54
N ASN A 67 0.20 -7.28 21.34
CA ASN A 67 1.00 -7.57 22.55
C ASN A 67 2.43 -7.95 22.14
N ALA A 68 3.40 -7.42 22.85
CA ALA A 68 4.80 -7.80 22.74
C ALA A 68 5.05 -9.13 23.51
N ALA A 69 6.20 -9.75 23.28
CA ALA A 69 6.61 -10.95 24.01
C ALA A 69 7.02 -10.66 25.46
N GLY A 70 7.16 -9.39 25.82
CA GLY A 70 7.61 -8.93 27.12
C GLY A 70 9.12 -8.97 27.23
N ASN A 71 9.69 -10.15 27.45
CA ASN A 71 11.12 -10.38 27.46
C ASN A 71 11.45 -11.52 26.46
N SER A 72 12.33 -11.24 25.51
CA SER A 72 12.83 -12.23 24.55
C SER A 72 14.23 -11.90 24.10
N THR A 73 15.09 -12.91 24.08
CA THR A 73 16.42 -12.85 23.46
C THR A 73 16.44 -13.41 22.04
N GLU A 74 15.29 -13.86 21.55
CA GLU A 74 15.10 -14.40 20.20
C GLU A 74 14.28 -13.45 19.36
N GLN A 75 14.49 -13.48 18.05
CA GLN A 75 13.68 -12.73 17.10
C GLN A 75 12.19 -13.10 17.21
N LYS A 76 11.35 -12.09 17.31
CA LYS A 76 9.89 -12.23 17.25
C LYS A 76 9.36 -11.52 16.01
N ASN A 77 8.32 -12.11 15.40
CA ASN A 77 7.68 -11.58 14.22
C ASN A 77 6.22 -11.26 14.52
N TYR A 78 5.76 -10.13 14.03
CA TYR A 78 4.43 -9.58 14.29
C TYR A 78 3.80 -9.09 13.00
N PHE A 79 2.49 -8.99 13.00
CA PHE A 79 1.72 -8.40 11.90
C PHE A 79 0.46 -7.72 12.42
N HIS A 80 -0.04 -6.80 11.60
CA HIS A 80 -1.35 -6.18 11.77
C HIS A 80 -1.94 -5.84 10.40
N ALA A 81 -3.26 -6.00 10.23
CA ALA A 81 -3.95 -5.68 8.99
C ALA A 81 -4.83 -4.44 9.18
N ASP A 82 -4.59 -3.41 8.38
CA ASP A 82 -5.53 -2.32 8.22
C ASP A 82 -6.57 -2.73 7.17
N HIS A 83 -7.79 -3.00 7.63
CA HIS A 83 -8.91 -3.43 6.79
C HIS A 83 -9.64 -2.27 6.11
N GLN A 84 -9.33 -1.02 6.49
CA GLN A 84 -9.94 0.18 5.95
C GLN A 84 -8.87 1.22 5.57
N PRO A 85 -7.94 0.88 4.65
CA PRO A 85 -6.95 1.85 4.22
C PRO A 85 -7.63 2.98 3.43
N ALA A 86 -7.21 4.21 3.67
CA ALA A 86 -7.67 5.34 2.89
C ALA A 86 -7.23 5.22 1.43
N LYS A 87 -7.99 5.77 0.49
CA LYS A 87 -7.51 5.96 -0.88
C LYS A 87 -6.34 6.95 -0.88
N GLY A 88 -5.31 6.69 -1.70
CA GLY A 88 -4.12 7.51 -1.76
C GLY A 88 -3.07 7.12 -0.72
N LEU A 89 -2.46 8.10 -0.08
CA LEU A 89 -1.32 7.89 0.81
C LEU A 89 -1.76 7.48 2.21
N ASN A 90 -1.17 6.40 2.73
CA ASN A 90 -1.35 5.92 4.09
C ASN A 90 0.04 5.85 4.76
N TYR A 91 0.19 6.52 5.87
CA TYR A 91 1.42 6.58 6.68
C TYR A 91 1.20 5.75 7.93
N TYR A 92 2.17 4.91 8.27
CA TYR A 92 2.12 4.07 9.46
C TYR A 92 3.39 4.21 10.27
N LYS A 93 3.27 4.17 11.59
CA LYS A 93 4.38 3.99 12.50
C LYS A 93 3.96 3.14 13.68
N LEU A 94 4.92 2.49 14.31
CA LEU A 94 4.71 1.78 15.57
C LEU A 94 5.07 2.70 16.73
N LYS A 95 4.26 2.68 17.79
CA LYS A 95 4.62 3.14 19.11
C LYS A 95 4.90 1.89 19.95
N LEU A 96 6.15 1.70 20.31
CA LEU A 96 6.64 0.58 21.11
C LEU A 96 6.51 0.99 22.57
N VAL A 97 5.65 0.34 23.33
CA VAL A 97 5.32 0.71 24.71
C VAL A 97 5.84 -0.35 25.67
N ASP A 98 6.60 0.08 26.68
CA ASP A 98 7.15 -0.77 27.73
C ASP A 98 6.21 -0.90 28.92
N ALA A 99 6.49 -1.84 29.82
CA ALA A 99 5.64 -2.13 30.97
C ALA A 99 5.52 -0.96 31.97
N ASP A 100 6.53 -0.09 32.03
CA ASP A 100 6.55 1.13 32.84
C ASP A 100 5.82 2.31 32.19
N GLY A 101 5.32 2.14 30.96
CA GLY A 101 4.62 3.18 30.19
C GLY A 101 5.54 4.07 29.37
N SER A 102 6.84 3.92 29.44
CA SER A 102 7.77 4.56 28.50
C SER A 102 7.56 4.04 27.07
N TYR A 103 7.94 4.82 26.08
CA TYR A 103 7.73 4.41 24.70
C TYR A 103 8.73 5.04 23.73
N THR A 104 8.88 4.37 22.58
CA THR A 104 9.63 4.86 21.44
C THR A 104 8.80 4.72 20.15
N TYR A 105 9.24 5.36 19.06
CA TYR A 105 8.57 5.24 17.76
C TYR A 105 9.48 4.58 16.73
N SER A 106 8.90 3.82 15.84
CA SER A 106 9.56 3.34 14.63
C SER A 106 9.71 4.47 13.59
N LYS A 107 10.42 4.16 12.51
CA LYS A 107 10.35 4.94 11.26
C LYS A 107 8.92 4.89 10.71
N VAL A 108 8.56 5.91 9.93
CA VAL A 108 7.28 5.95 9.20
C VAL A 108 7.41 5.11 7.94
N VAL A 109 6.41 4.27 7.69
CA VAL A 109 6.22 3.53 6.43
C VAL A 109 5.09 4.17 5.66
N LEU A 110 5.35 4.52 4.39
CA LEU A 110 4.38 5.08 3.47
C LEU A 110 3.89 4.02 2.49
N ILE A 111 2.59 3.84 2.39
CA ILE A 111 1.96 2.90 1.48
C ILE A 111 0.89 3.61 0.66
N LYS A 112 0.99 3.52 -0.65
CA LYS A 112 0.03 4.09 -1.58
C LYS A 112 -1.06 3.07 -1.88
N ASN A 113 -2.30 3.40 -1.50
CA ASN A 113 -3.50 2.63 -1.82
C ASN A 113 -4.16 3.26 -3.05
N GLU A 114 -3.63 2.94 -4.22
CA GLU A 114 -4.26 3.31 -5.48
C GLU A 114 -4.98 2.08 -6.05
N GLU A 115 -6.23 2.29 -6.42
CA GLU A 115 -6.91 1.34 -7.29
C GLU A 115 -6.12 1.32 -8.62
N LYS A 116 -5.57 0.15 -8.96
CA LYS A 116 -4.96 -0.01 -10.29
C LYS A 116 -6.05 0.27 -11.32
N ALA A 117 -5.72 1.10 -12.30
CA ALA A 117 -6.58 1.27 -13.46
C ALA A 117 -6.93 -0.11 -14.01
N ASN A 118 -8.14 -0.27 -14.53
CA ASN A 118 -8.58 -1.54 -15.09
C ASN A 118 -7.59 -1.96 -16.19
N GLN A 119 -7.14 -3.20 -16.12
CA GLN A 119 -6.17 -3.70 -17.08
C GLN A 119 -6.86 -3.96 -18.42
N LEU A 120 -6.34 -3.34 -19.48
CA LEU A 120 -6.77 -3.55 -20.85
C LEU A 120 -5.72 -4.36 -21.60
N THR A 121 -6.12 -5.46 -22.23
CA THR A 121 -5.22 -6.33 -23.01
C THR A 121 -5.83 -6.69 -24.35
N LEU A 122 -5.00 -6.82 -25.39
CA LEU A 122 -5.41 -7.35 -26.68
C LEU A 122 -5.54 -8.87 -26.58
N VAL A 123 -6.68 -9.41 -26.99
CA VAL A 123 -6.96 -10.85 -26.99
C VAL A 123 -6.78 -11.44 -28.39
N ALA A 124 -7.38 -10.79 -29.38
CA ALA A 124 -7.31 -11.21 -30.77
C ALA A 124 -7.54 -10.02 -31.69
N GLN A 125 -6.98 -10.09 -32.89
CA GLN A 125 -7.20 -9.13 -33.95
C GLN A 125 -7.36 -9.87 -35.26
N THR A 126 -8.38 -9.49 -36.01
CA THR A 126 -8.69 -9.95 -37.35
C THR A 126 -8.91 -8.74 -38.25
N ASN A 127 -9.10 -8.95 -39.54
CA ASN A 127 -9.41 -7.86 -40.48
C ASN A 127 -10.74 -7.14 -40.17
N ASN A 128 -11.66 -7.80 -39.44
CA ASN A 128 -13.00 -7.25 -39.15
C ASN A 128 -13.18 -6.83 -37.69
N SER A 129 -12.43 -7.38 -36.76
CA SER A 129 -12.64 -7.16 -35.31
C SER A 129 -11.34 -7.14 -34.54
N ILE A 130 -11.28 -6.25 -33.55
CA ILE A 130 -10.26 -6.22 -32.50
C ILE A 130 -10.96 -6.58 -31.20
N LYS A 131 -10.62 -7.73 -30.64
CA LYS A 131 -11.13 -8.18 -29.36
C LYS A 131 -10.16 -7.82 -28.26
N VAL A 132 -10.65 -7.09 -27.28
CA VAL A 132 -9.89 -6.73 -26.06
C VAL A 132 -10.54 -7.32 -24.81
N SER A 133 -9.72 -7.60 -23.81
CA SER A 133 -10.16 -7.96 -22.47
C SER A 133 -9.90 -6.79 -21.52
N ALA A 134 -10.92 -6.41 -20.75
CA ALA A 134 -10.83 -5.44 -19.68
C ALA A 134 -11.16 -6.13 -18.35
N THR A 135 -10.23 -6.10 -17.40
CA THR A 135 -10.46 -6.65 -16.05
C THR A 135 -10.94 -5.56 -15.12
N SER A 136 -12.10 -5.74 -14.50
CA SER A 136 -12.62 -4.83 -13.47
C SER A 136 -12.80 -5.56 -12.14
N SER A 137 -12.59 -4.85 -11.02
CA SER A 137 -12.85 -5.36 -9.68
C SER A 137 -14.27 -5.10 -9.18
N THR A 138 -15.05 -4.32 -9.93
CA THR A 138 -16.43 -3.94 -9.60
C THR A 138 -17.27 -3.81 -10.88
N THR A 139 -18.58 -3.82 -10.74
CA THR A 139 -19.47 -3.42 -11.84
C THR A 139 -19.45 -1.91 -11.96
N GLU A 140 -19.04 -1.40 -13.13
CA GLU A 140 -18.93 0.05 -13.38
C GLU A 140 -19.17 0.42 -14.85
N LYS A 141 -19.61 1.63 -15.09
CA LYS A 141 -19.71 2.20 -16.45
C LYS A 141 -18.30 2.60 -16.92
N ALA A 142 -18.01 2.27 -18.17
CA ALA A 142 -16.76 2.61 -18.81
C ALA A 142 -17.00 3.11 -20.24
N THR A 143 -16.01 3.80 -20.79
CA THR A 143 -16.00 4.20 -22.19
C THR A 143 -14.77 3.62 -22.85
N ILE A 144 -14.98 2.86 -23.95
CA ILE A 144 -13.89 2.41 -24.81
C ILE A 144 -13.83 3.30 -26.04
N MET A 145 -12.62 3.68 -26.40
CA MET A 145 -12.36 4.54 -27.58
C MET A 145 -11.24 3.95 -28.41
N LEU A 146 -11.37 4.07 -29.73
CA LEU A 146 -10.29 3.90 -30.69
C LEU A 146 -9.81 5.29 -31.12
N LEU A 147 -8.53 5.55 -30.97
CA LEU A 147 -7.91 6.84 -31.28
C LEU A 147 -6.88 6.67 -32.39
N GLY A 148 -6.88 7.58 -33.34
CA GLY A 148 -5.78 7.73 -34.28
C GLY A 148 -4.52 8.30 -33.61
N LEU A 149 -3.38 8.22 -34.27
CA LEU A 149 -2.12 8.81 -33.75
C LEU A 149 -2.19 10.35 -33.67
N ASP A 150 -3.09 10.97 -34.42
CA ASP A 150 -3.39 12.41 -34.37
C ASP A 150 -4.31 12.80 -33.21
N GLY A 151 -4.67 11.83 -32.35
CA GLY A 151 -5.56 12.00 -31.20
C GLY A 151 -7.05 12.04 -31.54
N LYS A 152 -7.43 11.93 -32.80
CA LYS A 152 -8.85 11.91 -33.20
C LYS A 152 -9.51 10.62 -32.77
N THR A 153 -10.73 10.73 -32.23
CA THR A 153 -11.57 9.57 -31.92
C THR A 153 -12.14 8.98 -33.21
N LEU A 154 -11.75 7.75 -33.50
CA LEU A 154 -12.23 6.97 -34.65
C LEU A 154 -13.46 6.14 -34.29
N TYR A 155 -13.56 5.67 -33.07
CA TYR A 155 -14.68 4.90 -32.53
C TYR A 155 -14.84 5.17 -31.05
N LYS A 156 -16.07 5.14 -30.55
CA LYS A 156 -16.42 5.32 -29.13
C LYS A 156 -17.64 4.49 -28.78
N GLN A 157 -17.55 3.76 -27.67
CA GLN A 157 -18.65 2.96 -27.13
C GLN A 157 -18.66 3.06 -25.60
N ASN A 158 -19.87 3.21 -25.04
CA ASN A 158 -20.07 3.05 -23.61
C ASN A 158 -20.37 1.58 -23.31
N VAL A 159 -19.70 1.03 -22.31
CA VAL A 159 -19.81 -0.36 -21.90
C VAL A 159 -20.06 -0.45 -20.40
N LEU A 160 -20.74 -1.50 -19.99
CA LEU A 160 -20.84 -1.88 -18.57
C LEU A 160 -19.81 -2.97 -18.32
N LEU A 161 -18.83 -2.70 -17.49
CA LEU A 161 -17.88 -3.70 -17.02
C LEU A 161 -18.49 -4.41 -15.81
N ASN A 162 -18.46 -5.73 -15.81
CA ASN A 162 -18.79 -6.55 -14.65
C ASN A 162 -17.51 -6.88 -13.87
N ASN A 163 -17.65 -7.31 -12.62
CA ASN A 163 -16.53 -7.83 -11.85
C ASN A 163 -15.90 -9.04 -12.57
N GLY A 164 -14.58 -8.99 -12.75
CA GLY A 164 -13.80 -9.99 -13.49
C GLY A 164 -13.43 -9.52 -14.91
N ALA A 165 -13.22 -10.49 -15.81
CA ALA A 165 -12.83 -10.24 -17.19
C ALA A 165 -14.06 -9.92 -18.07
N ASN A 166 -13.95 -8.84 -18.84
CA ASN A 166 -14.94 -8.39 -19.80
C ASN A 166 -14.33 -8.38 -21.21
N PHE A 167 -15.01 -8.95 -22.17
CA PHE A 167 -14.56 -8.98 -23.56
C PHE A 167 -15.35 -7.97 -24.38
N ILE A 168 -14.63 -7.12 -25.13
CA ILE A 168 -15.20 -6.04 -25.93
C ILE A 168 -14.68 -6.19 -27.35
N ASP A 169 -15.57 -6.18 -28.30
CA ASP A 169 -15.26 -6.21 -29.73
C ASP A 169 -15.33 -4.79 -30.31
N ILE A 170 -14.27 -4.38 -30.99
CA ILE A 170 -14.14 -3.08 -31.65
C ILE A 170 -14.01 -3.34 -33.15
N PRO A 171 -14.79 -2.64 -34.03
CA PRO A 171 -14.68 -2.82 -35.47
C PRO A 171 -13.28 -2.46 -35.98
N ALA A 172 -12.55 -3.41 -36.56
CA ALA A 172 -11.22 -3.17 -37.11
C ALA A 172 -11.23 -2.23 -38.33
N SER A 173 -12.35 -2.18 -39.07
CA SER A 173 -12.54 -1.26 -40.19
C SER A 173 -12.45 0.22 -39.81
N MET A 174 -12.55 0.54 -38.54
CA MET A 174 -12.38 1.91 -38.02
C MET A 174 -10.93 2.31 -37.84
N VAL A 175 -9.97 1.38 -37.87
CA VAL A 175 -8.54 1.70 -37.85
C VAL A 175 -8.15 2.28 -39.21
N LYS A 176 -7.79 3.55 -39.21
CA LYS A 176 -7.29 4.26 -40.41
C LYS A 176 -5.78 4.38 -40.28
N GLY A 177 -5.05 3.64 -41.09
CA GLY A 177 -3.59 3.58 -41.06
C GLY A 177 -3.08 2.39 -40.25
N ASN A 178 -1.75 2.26 -40.14
CA ASN A 178 -1.11 1.07 -39.59
C ASN A 178 -1.13 0.97 -38.06
N ILE A 179 -1.51 2.04 -37.36
CA ILE A 179 -1.44 2.09 -35.88
C ILE A 179 -2.62 2.88 -35.34
N ALA A 180 -3.21 2.35 -34.28
CA ALA A 180 -4.20 3.05 -33.48
C ALA A 180 -4.00 2.76 -31.97
N ILE A 181 -4.64 3.55 -31.14
CA ILE A 181 -4.62 3.39 -29.67
C ILE A 181 -6.05 3.07 -29.22
N ILE A 182 -6.20 1.98 -28.48
CA ILE A 182 -7.44 1.70 -27.77
C ILE A 182 -7.29 2.21 -26.36
N ALA A 183 -8.22 3.07 -25.92
CA ALA A 183 -8.30 3.64 -24.60
C ALA A 183 -9.58 3.19 -23.88
N LEU A 184 -9.46 2.69 -22.67
CA LEU A 184 -10.57 2.39 -21.77
C LEU A 184 -10.54 3.39 -20.62
N THR A 185 -11.58 4.20 -20.52
CA THR A 185 -11.78 5.18 -19.44
C THR A 185 -12.81 4.66 -18.45
N THR A 186 -12.44 4.62 -17.17
CA THR A 186 -13.27 4.20 -16.05
C THR A 186 -13.20 5.22 -14.91
N SER A 187 -13.92 4.99 -13.84
CA SER A 187 -13.81 5.78 -12.60
C SER A 187 -12.41 5.72 -11.96
N LYS A 188 -11.62 4.69 -12.28
CA LYS A 188 -10.27 4.41 -11.74
C LYS A 188 -9.14 4.98 -12.59
N GLY A 189 -9.46 5.56 -13.74
CA GLY A 189 -8.49 6.14 -14.67
C GLY A 189 -8.60 5.59 -16.09
N VAL A 190 -7.53 5.79 -16.86
CA VAL A 190 -7.45 5.41 -18.27
C VAL A 190 -6.39 4.33 -18.46
N SER A 191 -6.77 3.24 -19.12
CA SER A 191 -5.85 2.20 -19.62
C SER A 191 -5.77 2.26 -21.13
N THR A 192 -4.59 2.11 -21.68
CA THR A 192 -4.38 2.17 -23.13
C THR A 192 -3.58 0.98 -23.62
N ILE A 193 -3.88 0.54 -24.86
CA ILE A 193 -3.08 -0.39 -25.62
C ILE A 193 -2.90 0.13 -27.04
N LYS A 194 -1.75 -0.19 -27.64
CA LYS A 194 -1.46 0.09 -29.04
C LYS A 194 -1.87 -1.13 -29.88
N VAL A 195 -2.55 -0.91 -30.98
CA VAL A 195 -2.90 -1.92 -31.97
C VAL A 195 -2.31 -1.54 -33.33
N MET A 196 -1.93 -2.52 -34.10
CA MET A 196 -1.38 -2.35 -35.45
C MET A 196 -2.23 -3.17 -36.43
N GLN A 197 -2.48 -2.63 -37.59
CA GLN A 197 -3.20 -3.31 -38.67
C GLN A 197 -2.22 -3.80 -39.76
#